data_5f7641a20d8403431f551e09a762b5eb
#
_entry.id   5f7641a20d8403431f551e09a762b5eb
#
_cell.length_a   1.000
_cell.length_b   1.000
_cell.length_c   1.000
_cell.angle_alpha   90.00
_cell.angle_beta   90.00
_cell.angle_gamma   90.00
#
_symmetry.space_group_name_H-M   'P 1'
#
loop_
_entity.id
_entity.type
_entity.pdbx_description
1 polymer ?
#
loop_
_entity_poly.entity_id
_entity_poly.type
_entity_poly.pdbx_seq_one_letter_code
_entity_poly.pdbx_strand_id
1 'polypeptide(L)'
;MESNGKILLMDDEQIILDVTHEVLTFLGYTVVFANEGTAAIELYKKEKASGHPFDLVILDLSIPEGMNGRETMEKLREYDPDIRAIVSSGYSNDPVMENFASYGFSGRLTKPYRISQIKSLLDEMMKKK
;
A
#
# COMPACT_ATOMS: atom_id res chain seq x y z
N MET A 1 -1.57 17.46 -15.82
CA MET A 1 -0.39 16.60 -15.77
C MET A 1 -0.80 15.17 -15.47
N GLU A 2 -0.19 14.25 -16.16
CA GLU A 2 -0.47 12.84 -15.93
C GLU A 2 0.21 12.35 -14.67
N SER A 3 -0.48 11.51 -13.93
CA SER A 3 0.07 10.87 -12.75
C SER A 3 1.01 9.73 -13.14
N ASN A 4 2.05 9.51 -12.35
CA ASN A 4 2.96 8.37 -12.54
C ASN A 4 2.29 7.05 -12.13
N GLY A 5 1.18 7.13 -11.42
CA GLY A 5 0.42 5.98 -10.98
C GLY A 5 -0.52 6.36 -9.85
N LYS A 6 -1.42 5.44 -9.51
CA LYS A 6 -2.43 5.65 -8.48
C LYS A 6 -2.21 4.65 -7.35
N ILE A 7 -2.04 5.16 -6.14
CA ILE A 7 -1.67 4.37 -4.97
C ILE A 7 -2.74 4.45 -3.88
N LEU A 8 -3.12 3.29 -3.34
CA LEU A 8 -3.97 3.22 -2.16
C LEU A 8 -3.08 3.03 -0.95
N LEU A 9 -3.15 3.94 0.01
CA LEU A 9 -2.34 3.90 1.23
C LEU A 9 -3.23 3.64 2.43
N MET A 10 -2.99 2.53 3.12
CA MET A 10 -3.73 2.16 4.33
C MET A 10 -2.85 2.27 5.57
N ASP A 11 -3.24 3.14 6.49
CA ASP A 11 -2.55 3.31 7.78
C ASP A 11 -3.55 4.00 8.72
N ASP A 12 -3.50 3.68 10.00
CA ASP A 12 -4.40 4.29 11.00
C ASP A 12 -3.82 5.54 11.64
N GLU A 13 -2.54 5.83 11.40
CA GLU A 13 -1.88 7.01 11.96
C GLU A 13 -1.93 8.18 10.98
N GLN A 14 -2.66 9.24 11.35
CA GLN A 14 -2.85 10.40 10.49
C GLN A 14 -1.51 11.05 10.09
N ILE A 15 -0.56 11.10 11.02
CA ILE A 15 0.75 11.68 10.73
C ILE A 15 1.47 10.90 9.61
N ILE A 16 1.40 9.58 9.65
CA ILE A 16 2.01 8.74 8.62
C ILE A 16 1.33 8.96 7.27
N LEU A 17 -0.01 9.02 7.27
CA LEU A 17 -0.78 9.29 6.06
C LEU A 17 -0.38 10.63 5.44
N ASP A 18 -0.31 11.67 6.25
CA ASP A 18 0.01 13.02 5.77
C ASP A 18 1.43 13.11 5.18
N VAL A 19 2.41 12.59 5.90
CA VAL A 19 3.81 12.63 5.44
C VAL A 19 3.99 11.79 4.18
N THR A 20 3.42 10.59 4.17
CA THR A 20 3.55 9.68 3.02
C THR A 20 2.84 10.25 1.80
N HIS A 21 1.68 10.88 2.01
CA HIS A 21 0.96 11.55 0.94
C HIS A 21 1.82 12.64 0.29
N GLU A 22 2.46 13.47 1.10
CA GLU A 22 3.34 14.53 0.57
C GLU A 22 4.49 13.96 -0.25
N VAL A 23 5.13 12.90 0.25
CA VAL A 23 6.24 12.26 -0.46
C VAL A 23 5.77 11.67 -1.79
N LEU A 24 4.69 10.91 -1.77
CA LEU A 24 4.18 10.26 -2.98
C LEU A 24 3.68 11.28 -4.00
N THR A 25 3.03 12.34 -3.54
CA THR A 25 2.56 13.42 -4.42
C THR A 25 3.75 14.14 -5.06
N PHE A 26 4.79 14.39 -4.27
CA PHE A 26 6.03 15.00 -4.76
C PHE A 26 6.66 14.12 -5.86
N LEU A 27 6.58 12.81 -5.72
CA LEU A 27 7.11 11.87 -6.70
C LEU A 27 6.18 11.68 -7.91
N GLY A 28 5.04 12.36 -7.94
CA GLY A 28 4.14 12.38 -9.08
C GLY A 28 3.02 11.36 -9.04
N TYR A 29 2.73 10.77 -7.90
CA TYR A 29 1.66 9.77 -7.76
C TYR A 29 0.36 10.40 -7.24
N THR A 30 -0.75 9.79 -7.65
CA THR A 30 -2.07 10.10 -7.09
C THR A 30 -2.30 9.14 -5.92
N VAL A 31 -2.68 9.67 -4.76
CA VAL A 31 -2.80 8.88 -3.53
C VAL A 31 -4.20 8.98 -2.95
N VAL A 32 -4.77 7.84 -2.58
CA VAL A 32 -6.05 7.76 -1.88
C VAL A 32 -5.80 7.05 -0.56
N PHE A 33 -6.44 7.51 0.51
CA PHE A 33 -6.23 6.99 1.86
C PHE A 33 -7.32 6.05 2.32
N ALA A 34 -6.93 5.07 3.14
CA ALA A 34 -7.84 4.28 3.95
C ALA A 34 -7.22 4.14 5.34
N ASN A 35 -8.02 4.17 6.39
CA ASN A 35 -7.50 4.06 7.75
C ASN A 35 -7.53 2.64 8.31
N GLU A 36 -8.14 1.69 7.61
CA GLU A 36 -8.12 0.27 7.96
C GLU A 36 -8.62 -0.56 6.77
N GLY A 37 -8.58 -1.90 6.91
CA GLY A 37 -8.78 -2.80 5.79
C GLY A 37 -10.15 -2.76 5.13
N THR A 38 -11.23 -2.61 5.90
CA THR A 38 -12.58 -2.57 5.34
C THR A 38 -12.72 -1.41 4.35
N ALA A 39 -12.26 -0.23 4.76
CA ALA A 39 -12.28 0.95 3.89
C ALA A 39 -11.39 0.75 2.66
N ALA A 40 -10.20 0.14 2.86
CA ALA A 40 -9.28 -0.11 1.75
C ALA A 40 -9.90 -1.04 0.71
N ILE A 41 -10.55 -2.10 1.14
CA ILE A 41 -11.20 -3.06 0.24
C ILE A 41 -12.32 -2.39 -0.56
N GLU A 42 -13.16 -1.60 0.11
CA GLU A 42 -14.23 -0.87 -0.56
C GLU A 42 -13.70 0.08 -1.63
N LEU A 43 -12.67 0.83 -1.30
CA LEU A 43 -12.03 1.76 -2.25
C LEU A 43 -11.42 1.01 -3.44
N TYR A 44 -10.73 -0.09 -3.16
CA TYR A 44 -10.08 -0.88 -4.20
C TYR A 44 -11.11 -1.41 -5.21
N LYS A 45 -12.18 -1.98 -4.71
CA LYS A 45 -13.24 -2.54 -5.56
C LYS A 45 -13.96 -1.45 -6.35
N LYS A 46 -14.26 -0.34 -5.69
CA LYS A 46 -14.96 0.78 -6.31
C LYS A 46 -14.16 1.37 -7.47
N GLU A 47 -12.88 1.62 -7.25
CA GLU A 47 -12.03 2.24 -8.27
C GLU A 47 -11.76 1.29 -9.43
N LYS A 48 -11.62 0.01 -9.15
CA LYS A 48 -11.45 -0.98 -10.21
C LYS A 48 -12.72 -1.09 -11.07
N ALA A 49 -13.87 -1.08 -10.44
CA ALA A 49 -15.15 -1.15 -11.15
C ALA A 49 -15.42 0.08 -12.00
N SER A 50 -14.89 1.24 -11.59
CA SER A 50 -15.08 2.50 -12.32
C SER A 50 -14.12 2.67 -13.51
N GLY A 51 -13.19 1.74 -13.68
CA GLY A 51 -12.19 1.82 -14.76
C GLY A 51 -10.93 2.58 -14.38
N HIS A 52 -10.76 2.95 -13.10
CA HIS A 52 -9.61 3.70 -12.61
C HIS A 52 -8.90 2.93 -11.50
N PRO A 53 -8.39 1.70 -11.77
CA PRO A 53 -7.82 0.86 -10.72
C PRO A 53 -6.56 1.45 -10.12
N PHE A 54 -6.26 1.03 -8.89
CA PHE A 54 -5.00 1.35 -8.26
C PHE A 54 -3.86 0.56 -8.90
N ASP A 55 -2.73 1.19 -9.08
CA ASP A 55 -1.52 0.53 -9.60
C ASP A 55 -0.76 -0.20 -8.50
N LEU A 56 -0.92 0.26 -7.26
CA LEU A 56 -0.20 -0.26 -6.12
C LEU A 56 -0.97 0.02 -4.84
N VAL A 57 -0.85 -0.88 -3.87
CA VAL A 57 -1.47 -0.73 -2.55
C VAL A 57 -0.37 -0.83 -1.50
N ILE A 58 -0.38 0.06 -0.51
CA ILE A 58 0.54 -0.01 0.63
C ILE A 58 -0.31 -0.28 1.87
N LEU A 59 -0.07 -1.40 2.53
CA LEU A 59 -0.91 -1.89 3.64
C LEU A 59 -0.10 -2.00 4.93
N ASP A 60 -0.56 -1.30 5.97
CA ASP A 60 0.05 -1.35 7.29
C ASP A 60 -0.37 -2.61 8.05
N LEU A 61 0.59 -3.31 8.63
CA LEU A 61 0.31 -4.50 9.46
C LEU A 61 -0.26 -4.13 10.83
N SER A 62 0.11 -2.97 11.35
CA SER A 62 -0.18 -2.60 12.74
C SER A 62 -1.42 -1.73 12.87
N ILE A 63 -2.59 -2.30 12.60
CA ILE A 63 -3.88 -1.61 12.78
C ILE A 63 -4.56 -2.23 14.01
N PRO A 64 -4.50 -1.58 15.19
CA PRO A 64 -5.05 -2.18 16.41
C PRO A 64 -6.57 -2.27 16.44
N GLU A 65 -7.25 -1.34 15.76
CA GLU A 65 -8.70 -1.32 15.70
C GLU A 65 -9.16 -1.39 14.26
N GLY A 66 -9.65 -2.55 13.85
CA GLY A 66 -10.07 -2.78 12.48
C GLY A 66 -9.21 -3.83 11.80
N MET A 67 -9.41 -3.98 10.50
CA MET A 67 -8.72 -4.99 9.73
C MET A 67 -7.30 -4.54 9.36
N ASN A 68 -6.30 -5.34 9.71
CA ASN A 68 -4.91 -5.03 9.46
C ASN A 68 -4.47 -5.40 8.03
N GLY A 69 -3.20 -5.08 7.70
CA GLY A 69 -2.67 -5.29 6.36
C GLY A 69 -2.66 -6.73 5.88
N ARG A 70 -2.38 -7.67 6.78
CA ARG A 70 -2.37 -9.09 6.43
C ARG A 70 -3.75 -9.58 6.02
N GLU A 71 -4.75 -9.30 6.84
CA GLU A 71 -6.13 -9.69 6.56
C GLU A 71 -6.66 -9.01 5.30
N THR A 72 -6.32 -7.72 5.15
CA THR A 72 -6.71 -6.95 3.98
C THR A 72 -6.13 -7.57 2.70
N MET A 73 -4.86 -7.95 2.74
CA MET A 73 -4.21 -8.56 1.58
C MET A 73 -4.86 -9.89 1.20
N GLU A 74 -5.19 -10.72 2.19
CA GLU A 74 -5.87 -11.99 1.94
C GLU A 74 -7.16 -11.77 1.15
N LYS A 75 -7.97 -10.82 1.59
CA LYS A 75 -9.25 -10.52 0.96
C LYS A 75 -9.09 -9.86 -0.42
N LEU A 76 -8.14 -8.96 -0.56
CA LEU A 76 -7.88 -8.30 -1.84
C LEU A 76 -7.37 -9.28 -2.88
N ARG A 77 -6.53 -10.24 -2.50
CA ARG A 77 -6.03 -11.27 -3.41
C ARG A 77 -7.12 -12.19 -3.90
N GLU A 78 -8.12 -12.46 -3.07
CA GLU A 78 -9.28 -13.26 -3.49
C GLU A 78 -10.07 -12.53 -4.58
N TYR A 79 -10.19 -11.21 -4.45
CA TYR A 79 -10.89 -10.37 -5.40
C TYR A 79 -10.06 -10.12 -6.67
N ASP A 80 -8.76 -9.89 -6.51
CA ASP A 80 -7.85 -9.56 -7.60
C ASP A 80 -6.50 -10.25 -7.38
N PRO A 81 -6.31 -11.45 -7.95
CA PRO A 81 -5.05 -12.20 -7.79
C PRO A 81 -3.81 -11.47 -8.33
N ASP A 82 -4.01 -10.52 -9.23
CA ASP A 82 -2.91 -9.75 -9.83
C ASP A 82 -2.55 -8.49 -9.06
N ILE A 83 -3.14 -8.29 -7.88
CA ILE A 83 -2.89 -7.10 -7.07
C ILE A 83 -1.41 -6.96 -6.73
N ARG A 84 -0.93 -5.72 -6.78
CA ARG A 84 0.43 -5.39 -6.41
C ARG A 84 0.38 -4.61 -5.10
N ALA A 85 1.04 -5.14 -4.09
CA ALA A 85 0.96 -4.56 -2.76
C ALA A 85 2.29 -4.59 -2.04
N ILE A 86 2.52 -3.55 -1.23
CA ILE A 86 3.66 -3.42 -0.35
C ILE A 86 3.14 -3.51 1.07
N VAL A 87 3.82 -4.30 1.91
CA VAL A 87 3.52 -4.37 3.34
C VAL A 87 4.36 -3.34 4.08
N SER A 88 3.76 -2.69 5.08
CA SER A 88 4.41 -1.65 5.88
C SER A 88 4.29 -1.97 7.37
N SER A 89 5.36 -1.75 8.12
CA SER A 89 5.37 -1.96 9.57
C SER A 89 6.55 -1.22 10.21
N GLY A 90 6.42 -0.90 11.49
CA GLY A 90 7.53 -0.40 12.30
C GLY A 90 8.44 -1.53 12.81
N TYR A 91 8.07 -2.78 12.57
CA TYR A 91 8.77 -3.95 13.10
C TYR A 91 9.30 -4.82 11.96
N SER A 92 10.58 -4.65 11.63
CA SER A 92 11.20 -5.39 10.52
C SER A 92 11.31 -6.89 10.78
N ASN A 93 11.22 -7.31 12.04
CA ASN A 93 11.28 -8.73 12.42
C ASN A 93 9.91 -9.42 12.46
N ASP A 94 8.85 -8.72 12.10
CA ASP A 94 7.53 -9.34 11.97
C ASP A 94 7.61 -10.42 10.87
N PRO A 95 7.05 -11.63 11.10
CA PRO A 95 7.09 -12.70 10.11
C PRO A 95 6.57 -12.32 8.74
N VAL A 96 5.53 -11.46 8.68
CA VAL A 96 5.00 -10.99 7.40
C VAL A 96 6.00 -10.09 6.69
N MET A 97 6.75 -9.29 7.45
CA MET A 97 7.80 -8.43 6.88
C MET A 97 8.98 -9.26 6.36
N GLU A 98 9.41 -10.27 7.12
CA GLU A 98 10.53 -11.14 6.74
C GLU A 98 10.21 -12.02 5.54
N ASN A 99 8.97 -12.49 5.45
CA ASN A 99 8.52 -13.43 4.42
C ASN A 99 7.39 -12.82 3.57
N PHE A 100 7.51 -11.57 3.21
CA PHE A 100 6.41 -10.83 2.57
C PHE A 100 5.89 -11.52 1.30
N ALA A 101 6.76 -12.12 0.52
CA ALA A 101 6.35 -12.79 -0.71
C ALA A 101 5.40 -13.96 -0.45
N SER A 102 5.60 -14.67 0.67
CA SER A 102 4.73 -15.79 1.06
C SER A 102 3.31 -15.35 1.37
N TYR A 103 3.14 -14.08 1.75
CA TYR A 103 1.82 -13.50 2.05
C TYR A 103 1.26 -12.75 0.84
N GLY A 104 1.94 -12.81 -0.30
CA GLY A 104 1.46 -12.21 -1.53
C GLY A 104 1.94 -10.79 -1.79
N PHE A 105 2.71 -10.22 -0.89
CA PHE A 105 3.24 -8.87 -1.08
C PHE A 105 4.42 -8.87 -2.04
N SER A 106 4.55 -7.79 -2.80
CA SER A 106 5.64 -7.61 -3.77
C SER A 106 6.85 -6.91 -3.16
N GLY A 107 6.69 -6.29 -2.02
CA GLY A 107 7.78 -5.59 -1.33
C GLY A 107 7.38 -5.18 0.06
N ARG A 108 8.31 -4.54 0.76
CA ARG A 108 8.07 -4.07 2.13
C ARG A 108 8.67 -2.70 2.37
N LEU A 109 8.08 -1.94 3.29
CA LEU A 109 8.59 -0.65 3.77
C LEU A 109 8.62 -0.67 5.28
N THR A 110 9.77 -0.36 5.87
CA THR A 110 9.91 -0.26 7.32
C THR A 110 9.74 1.19 7.73
N LYS A 111 8.87 1.44 8.71
CA LYS A 111 8.67 2.79 9.27
C LYS A 111 9.84 3.14 10.20
N PRO A 112 10.25 4.40 10.28
CA PRO A 112 9.78 5.53 9.49
C PRO A 112 10.33 5.48 8.06
N TYR A 113 9.53 5.91 7.11
CA TYR A 113 9.91 5.85 5.70
C TYR A 113 10.93 6.92 5.34
N ARG A 114 11.91 6.53 4.53
CA ARG A 114 12.85 7.48 3.92
C ARG A 114 12.41 7.69 2.47
N ILE A 115 12.50 8.95 2.01
CA ILE A 115 12.13 9.29 0.64
C ILE A 115 12.87 8.42 -0.38
N SER A 116 14.17 8.21 -0.17
CA SER A 116 14.98 7.39 -1.07
C SER A 116 14.52 5.94 -1.14
N GLN A 117 14.09 5.38 -0.01
CA GLN A 117 13.57 4.00 0.04
C GLN A 117 12.26 3.88 -0.70
N ILE A 118 11.35 4.82 -0.48
CA ILE A 118 10.06 4.84 -1.16
C ILE A 118 10.28 4.98 -2.67
N LYS A 119 11.11 5.93 -3.06
CA LYS A 119 11.39 6.17 -4.48
C LYS A 119 11.99 4.94 -5.16
N SER A 120 13.00 4.33 -4.55
CA SER A 120 13.65 3.13 -5.12
C SER A 120 12.66 1.99 -5.29
N LEU A 121 11.84 1.74 -4.27
CA LEU A 121 10.87 0.66 -4.32
C LEU A 121 9.81 0.91 -5.38
N LEU A 122 9.30 2.13 -5.47
CA LEU A 122 8.29 2.49 -6.46
C LEU A 122 8.84 2.44 -7.89
N ASP A 123 10.05 2.92 -8.09
CA ASP A 123 10.69 2.84 -9.40
C ASP A 123 10.81 1.39 -9.86
N GLU A 124 11.20 0.50 -8.97
CA GLU A 124 11.30 -0.94 -9.27
C GLU A 124 9.94 -1.55 -9.55
N MET A 125 8.95 -1.26 -8.72
CA MET A 125 7.60 -1.81 -8.83
C MET A 125 6.90 -1.35 -10.10
N MET A 126 7.03 -0.08 -10.44
CA MET A 126 6.33 0.49 -11.59
C MET A 126 6.97 0.10 -12.93
N LYS A 127 8.25 -0.21 -12.94
CA LYS A 127 8.92 -0.70 -14.16
C LYS A 127 8.41 -2.06 -14.62
N LYS A 128 7.85 -2.84 -13.70
CA LYS A 128 7.39 -4.21 -13.99
C LYS A 128 5.95 -4.25 -14.49
N LYS A 129 5.37 -3.13 -14.76
CA LYS A 129 4.00 -3.03 -15.25
C LYS A 129 3.82 -3.61 -16.63
#